data_e0eddfb8fc1ed18b75b98c0c93d9c3d7
#
_entry.id   e0eddfb8fc1ed18b75b98c0c93d9c3d7
#
_cell.length_a   1.000
_cell.length_b   1.000
_cell.length_c   1.000
_cell.angle_alpha   90.00
_cell.angle_beta   90.00
_cell.angle_gamma   90.00
#
_symmetry.space_group_name_H-M   'P 1'
#
loop_
_entity.id
_entity.type
_entity.pdbx_description
1 polymer ?
#
loop_
_entity_poly.entity_id
_entity_poly.type
_entity_poly.pdbx_seq_one_letter_code
_entity_poly.pdbx_strand_id
1 'polypeptide(L)' 'MIRRYSVTLHGHRTSISLEPEFWALLRQVAEQDGQSLAALIQTIDDERLNTSLPSGLSSALRVYLLQYLKNRQV' A
#
# COMPACT_ATOMS: atom_id res chain seq x y z
N MET A 1 8.21 -15.14 -0.94
CA MET A 1 7.70 -15.32 -2.31
C MET A 1 6.68 -14.22 -2.64
N ILE A 2 6.87 -13.56 -3.76
CA ILE A 2 5.96 -12.48 -4.18
C ILE A 2 4.70 -13.08 -4.78
N ARG A 3 3.55 -12.53 -4.43
CA ARG A 3 2.25 -12.91 -4.98
C ARG A 3 1.61 -11.72 -5.68
N ARG A 4 0.67 -12.02 -6.55
CA ARG A 4 -0.07 -11.03 -7.31
C ARG A 4 -1.44 -10.84 -6.71
N TYR A 5 -1.78 -9.59 -6.43
CA TYR A 5 -3.08 -9.23 -5.84
C TYR A 5 -3.79 -8.25 -6.76
N SER A 6 -5.08 -8.42 -6.92
CA SER A 6 -5.90 -7.52 -7.73
C SER A 6 -6.65 -6.56 -6.81
N VAL A 7 -6.59 -5.28 -7.14
CA VAL A 7 -7.37 -4.25 -6.45
C VAL A 7 -7.97 -3.31 -7.48
N THR A 8 -9.04 -2.63 -7.09
CA THR A 8 -9.65 -1.61 -7.95
C THR A 8 -9.28 -0.24 -7.39
N LEU A 9 -8.57 0.54 -8.20
CA LEU A 9 -8.14 1.90 -7.83
C LEU A 9 -8.70 2.87 -8.87
N HIS A 10 -9.41 3.90 -8.40
CA HIS A 10 -10.01 4.92 -9.29
C HIS A 10 -10.86 4.29 -10.39
N GLY A 11 -11.58 3.23 -10.08
CA GLY A 11 -12.43 2.54 -11.03
C GLY A 11 -11.72 1.60 -11.99
N HIS A 12 -10.42 1.44 -11.85
CA HIS A 12 -9.62 0.57 -12.73
C HIS A 12 -9.03 -0.59 -11.95
N ARG A 13 -9.02 -1.75 -12.59
CA ARG A 13 -8.45 -2.94 -11.99
C ARG A 13 -6.93 -2.90 -12.14
N THR A 14 -6.23 -3.09 -11.03
CA THR A 14 -4.78 -3.02 -10.99
C THR A 14 -4.24 -4.26 -10.30
N SER A 15 -3.15 -4.82 -10.83
CA SER A 15 -2.45 -5.93 -10.20
C SER A 15 -1.25 -5.39 -9.44
N ILE A 16 -1.10 -5.87 -8.20
CA ILE A 16 0.01 -5.49 -7.33
C ILE A 16 0.80 -6.74 -6.99
N SER A 17 2.11 -6.71 -7.23
CA SER A 17 3.01 -7.80 -6.85
C SER A 17 3.68 -7.45 -5.54
N LEU A 18 3.45 -8.27 -4.52
CA LEU A 18 3.88 -7.95 -3.17
C LEU A 18 4.04 -9.23 -2.37
N GLU A 19 4.95 -9.22 -1.42
CA GLU A 19 5.10 -10.35 -0.50
C GLU A 19 3.86 -10.46 0.38
N PRO A 20 3.40 -11.68 0.69
CA PRO A 20 2.22 -11.86 1.54
C PRO A 20 2.33 -11.18 2.90
N GLU A 21 3.54 -11.08 3.44
CA GLU A 21 3.78 -10.42 4.73
C GLU A 21 3.42 -8.94 4.67
N PHE A 22 3.79 -8.27 3.57
CA PHE A 22 3.42 -6.86 3.38
C PHE A 22 1.92 -6.71 3.13
N TRP A 23 1.33 -7.63 2.38
CA TRP A 23 -0.10 -7.60 2.11
C TRP A 23 -0.90 -7.73 3.41
N ALA A 24 -0.51 -8.68 4.27
CA ALA A 24 -1.16 -8.88 5.57
C ALA A 24 -1.04 -7.63 6.43
N LEU A 25 0.12 -6.99 6.43
CA LEU A 25 0.33 -5.77 7.21
C LEU A 25 -0.52 -4.61 6.68
N LEU A 26 -0.64 -4.48 5.35
CA LEU A 26 -1.52 -3.47 4.75
C LEU A 26 -2.96 -3.65 5.21
N ARG A 27 -3.45 -4.88 5.23
CA ARG A 27 -4.81 -5.17 5.69
C ARG A 27 -4.98 -4.78 7.15
N GLN A 28 -3.99 -5.05 7.97
CA GLN A 28 -4.00 -4.72 9.38
C GLN A 28 -4.05 -3.20 9.60
N VAL A 29 -3.24 -2.46 8.84
CA VAL A 29 -3.20 -1.00 8.94
C VAL A 29 -4.54 -0.40 8.51
N ALA A 30 -5.11 -0.88 7.39
CA ALA A 30 -6.40 -0.40 6.92
C ALA A 30 -7.49 -0.63 7.97
N GLU A 31 -7.50 -1.81 8.58
CA GLU A 31 -8.47 -2.14 9.62
C GLU A 31 -8.33 -1.21 10.82
N GLN A 32 -7.11 -0.94 11.26
CA GLN A 32 -6.88 -0.03 12.37
C GLN A 32 -7.30 1.40 12.07
N ASP A 33 -7.17 1.80 10.81
CA ASP A 33 -7.55 3.15 10.38
C ASP A 33 -9.04 3.25 10.03
N GLY A 34 -9.77 2.16 10.12
CA GLY A 34 -11.21 2.16 9.83
C GLY A 34 -11.53 2.38 8.37
N GLN A 35 -10.64 2.01 7.46
CA GLN A 35 -10.86 2.16 6.03
C GLN A 35 -10.68 0.82 5.31
N SER A 36 -11.18 0.75 4.08
CA SER A 36 -11.00 -0.45 3.28
C SER A 36 -9.55 -0.54 2.79
N LEU A 37 -9.12 -1.75 2.48
CA LEU A 37 -7.78 -1.97 1.94
C LEU A 37 -7.59 -1.21 0.63
N ALA A 38 -8.60 -1.22 -0.24
CA ALA A 38 -8.52 -0.49 -1.51
C ALA A 38 -8.37 1.01 -1.27
N ALA A 39 -9.10 1.56 -0.29
CA ALA A 39 -9.00 2.98 0.04
C ALA A 39 -7.60 3.35 0.53
N LEU A 40 -7.01 2.52 1.38
CA LEU A 40 -5.64 2.75 1.85
C LEU A 40 -4.65 2.72 0.69
N ILE A 41 -4.74 1.71 -0.16
CA ILE A 41 -3.83 1.58 -1.30
C ILE A 41 -4.00 2.76 -2.25
N GLN A 42 -5.24 3.21 -2.48
CA GLN A 42 -5.51 4.35 -3.35
C GLN A 42 -4.88 5.62 -2.82
N THR A 43 -4.95 5.86 -1.51
CA THR A 43 -4.29 7.00 -0.88
C THR A 43 -2.78 6.96 -1.08
N ILE A 44 -2.18 5.80 -0.89
CA ILE A 44 -0.74 5.64 -1.09
C ILE A 44 -0.37 5.85 -2.56
N ASP A 45 -1.19 5.33 -3.48
CA ASP A 45 -0.97 5.52 -4.91
C ASP A 45 -1.05 6.99 -5.30
N ASP A 46 -2.02 7.72 -4.75
CA ASP A 46 -2.16 9.15 -5.02
C ASP A 46 -0.92 9.93 -4.52
N GLU A 47 -0.43 9.61 -3.34
CA GLU A 47 0.76 10.24 -2.80
C GLU A 47 1.99 9.91 -3.65
N ARG A 48 2.10 8.67 -4.11
CA ARG A 48 3.19 8.23 -4.99
C ARG A 48 3.24 9.08 -6.26
N LEU A 49 2.08 9.34 -6.84
CA LEU A 49 1.98 10.09 -8.09
C LEU A 49 2.28 11.59 -7.91
N ASN A 50 2.21 12.08 -6.69
CA ASN A 50 2.46 13.48 -6.38
C ASN A 50 3.90 13.78 -5.99
N THR A 51 4.78 12.80 -6.02
CA THR A 51 6.19 13.03 -5.70
C THR A 51 6.99 13.37 -6.94
N SER A 52 8.11 14.05 -6.76
CA SER A 52 8.99 14.42 -7.87
C SER A 52 9.73 13.21 -8.46
N LEU A 53 9.84 12.13 -7.71
CA LEU A 53 10.49 10.89 -8.17
C LEU A 53 9.54 9.71 -7.92
N PRO A 54 8.51 9.56 -8.77
CA PRO A 54 7.54 8.50 -8.56
C PRO A 54 8.18 7.11 -8.72
N SER A 55 7.92 6.23 -7.77
CA SER A 55 8.36 4.84 -7.83
C SER A 55 7.17 3.95 -8.20
N GLY A 56 7.42 2.66 -8.40
CA GLY A 56 6.35 1.70 -8.61
C GLY A 56 5.46 1.58 -7.39
N LEU A 57 4.23 1.14 -7.59
CA LEU A 57 3.26 1.05 -6.49
C LEU A 57 3.72 0.05 -5.41
N SER A 58 4.27 -1.09 -5.80
CA SER A 58 4.75 -2.07 -4.82
C SER A 58 5.83 -1.48 -3.92
N SER A 59 6.75 -0.72 -4.51
CA SER A 59 7.80 -0.04 -3.75
C SER A 59 7.19 0.99 -2.80
N ALA A 60 6.23 1.77 -3.28
CA ALA A 60 5.56 2.78 -2.45
C ALA A 60 4.85 2.15 -1.26
N LEU A 61 4.21 1.00 -1.46
CA LEU A 61 3.54 0.29 -0.38
C LEU A 61 4.54 -0.20 0.67
N ARG A 62 5.68 -0.75 0.24
CA ARG A 62 6.71 -1.22 1.18
C ARG A 62 7.27 -0.06 1.99
N VAL A 63 7.56 1.05 1.34
CA VAL A 63 8.12 2.23 2.02
C VAL A 63 7.10 2.82 2.99
N TYR A 64 5.83 2.89 2.59
CA TYR A 64 4.78 3.36 3.49
C TYR A 64 4.72 2.51 4.76
N LEU A 65 4.75 1.19 4.61
CA LEU A 65 4.69 0.27 5.76
C LEU A 65 5.92 0.40 6.64
N LEU A 66 7.08 0.56 6.04
CA LEU A 66 8.30 0.76 6.81
C LEU A 66 8.19 2.02 7.67
N GLN A 67 7.74 3.12 7.09
CA GLN A 67 7.60 4.38 7.82
C GLN A 67 6.51 4.27 8.90
N TYR A 68 5.41 3.57 8.59
CA TYR A 68 4.35 3.35 9.56
C TYR A 68 4.87 2.64 10.80
N LEU A 69 5.66 1.58 10.61
CA LEU A 69 6.22 0.82 11.73
C LEU A 69 7.25 1.64 12.50
N LYS A 70 8.09 2.40 11.80
CA LYS A 70 9.10 3.25 12.45
C LYS A 70 8.45 4.31 13.31
N ASN A 71 7.37 4.90 12.85
CA ASN A 71 6.67 5.96 13.58
C ASN A 71 5.97 5.43 14.83
N ARG A 72 5.74 4.13 14.93
CA ARG A 72 5.08 3.51 16.08
C ARG A 72 6.05 3.05 17.14
N GLN A 73 7.35 3.09 16.88
CA GLN A 73 8.38 2.64 17.80
C GLN A 73 8.97 3.78 18.63
N VAL A 74 8.21 4.76 18.95
CA VAL A 74 8.68 5.91 19.74
C VAL A 74 8.56 5.61 21.22
#